data_9131ba97bba77378e7d996942d86bf8f
#
_entry.id   9131ba97bba77378e7d996942d86bf8f
#
_cell.length_a   1.000
_cell.length_b   1.000
_cell.length_c   1.000
_cell.angle_alpha   90.00
_cell.angle_beta   90.00
_cell.angle_gamma   90.00
#
_symmetry.space_group_name_H-M   'P 1'
#
loop_
_entity.id
_entity.type
_entity.pdbx_description
1 polymer ?
#
loop_
_entity_poly.entity_id
_entity_poly.type
_entity_poly.pdbx_seq_one_letter_code
_entity_poly.pdbx_strand_id
1 'polypeptide(L)'
;ISGMILSGGYPELHGKELAANRTMRQSVKEAIKQGMPCIAECGGFLYLHRELEDQDGIFYPMAEVLDAKAYRTNKLGRFGYINLTANEAQLLGDKGMTIRGHEFHYWESEQCGESFHAKKPVGKRQWDCVNGNETLYAGFPHLFFWSAPEAACTFLKKCEEYGTC
;
A
#
# COMPACT_ATOMS: atom_id res chain seq x y z
N ILE A 1 12.75 13.74 7.03
CA ILE A 1 11.33 13.37 7.13
C ILE A 1 11.17 12.18 8.06
N SER A 2 10.07 12.13 8.80
CA SER A 2 9.83 11.12 9.84
C SER A 2 8.79 10.07 9.46
N GLY A 3 8.17 10.21 8.30
CA GLY A 3 7.18 9.28 7.76
C GLY A 3 6.83 9.62 6.33
N MET A 4 6.15 8.70 5.64
CA MET A 4 5.86 8.80 4.22
C MET A 4 4.44 8.33 3.92
N ILE A 5 3.74 9.06 3.04
CA ILE A 5 2.50 8.59 2.43
C ILE A 5 2.68 8.59 0.92
N LEU A 6 2.66 7.42 0.33
CA LEU A 6 2.62 7.20 -1.11
C LEU A 6 1.15 6.96 -1.48
N SER A 7 0.46 8.01 -1.83
CA SER A 7 -0.97 7.97 -2.16
C SER A 7 -1.23 7.28 -3.50
N GLY A 8 -2.50 7.07 -3.81
CA GLY A 8 -2.94 6.55 -5.10
C GLY A 8 -2.50 7.45 -6.28
N GLY A 9 -2.45 6.85 -7.43
CA GLY A 9 -2.02 7.47 -8.68
C GLY A 9 -1.96 6.41 -9.77
N TYR A 10 -1.33 6.76 -10.88
CA TYR A 10 -1.21 5.91 -12.06
C TYR A 10 0.27 5.74 -12.45
N PRO A 11 1.09 5.04 -11.61
CA PRO A 11 2.53 4.86 -11.90
C PRO A 11 2.77 4.08 -13.20
N GLU A 12 1.83 3.26 -13.63
CA GLU A 12 1.85 2.53 -14.90
C GLU A 12 1.85 3.43 -16.14
N LEU A 13 1.41 4.69 -16.01
CA LEU A 13 1.50 5.68 -17.09
C LEU A 13 2.89 6.32 -17.18
N HIS A 14 3.70 6.18 -16.15
CA HIS A 14 4.99 6.83 -15.95
C HIS A 14 6.12 5.82 -15.65
N GLY A 15 5.93 4.55 -16.04
CA GLY A 15 6.86 3.45 -15.70
C GLY A 15 8.31 3.75 -16.08
N LYS A 16 8.53 4.30 -17.28
CA LYS A 16 9.86 4.64 -17.78
C LYS A 16 10.53 5.77 -16.98
N GLU A 17 9.81 6.84 -16.68
CA GLU A 17 10.31 7.98 -15.91
C GLU A 17 10.60 7.58 -14.45
N LEU A 18 9.70 6.84 -13.84
CA LEU A 18 9.88 6.32 -12.48
C LEU A 18 11.07 5.37 -12.40
N ALA A 19 11.22 4.46 -13.36
CA ALA A 19 12.35 3.55 -13.44
C ALA A 19 13.69 4.29 -13.61
N ALA A 20 13.71 5.37 -14.40
CA ALA A 20 14.90 6.18 -14.63
C ALA A 20 15.36 6.93 -13.36
N ASN A 21 14.45 7.24 -12.44
CA ASN A 21 14.78 7.94 -11.19
C ASN A 21 15.32 6.95 -10.12
N ARG A 22 16.50 6.41 -10.39
CA ARG A 22 17.16 5.41 -9.53
C ARG A 22 17.40 5.92 -8.12
N THR A 23 17.79 7.18 -7.97
CA THR A 23 18.09 7.78 -6.66
C THR A 23 16.85 7.84 -5.78
N MET A 24 15.71 8.24 -6.32
CA MET A 24 14.45 8.27 -5.56
C MET A 24 14.00 6.86 -5.18
N ARG A 25 14.03 5.89 -6.12
CA ARG A 25 13.67 4.50 -5.84
C ARG A 25 14.51 3.91 -4.71
N GLN A 26 15.84 4.12 -4.77
CA GLN A 26 16.77 3.66 -3.74
C GLN A 26 16.51 4.35 -2.40
N SER A 27 16.30 5.67 -2.39
CA SER A 27 16.02 6.45 -1.19
C SER A 27 14.73 5.97 -0.49
N VAL A 28 13.66 5.72 -1.24
CA VAL A 28 12.40 5.17 -0.70
C VAL A 28 12.61 3.77 -0.14
N LYS A 29 13.31 2.91 -0.88
CA LYS A 29 13.63 1.55 -0.44
C LYS A 29 14.39 1.52 0.88
N GLU A 30 15.45 2.33 0.97
CA GLU A 30 16.29 2.42 2.16
C GLU A 30 15.54 2.97 3.35
N ALA A 31 14.76 4.05 3.17
CA ALA A 31 13.98 4.64 4.23
C ALA A 31 12.98 3.63 4.85
N ILE A 32 12.24 2.91 4.01
CA ILE A 32 11.29 1.88 4.49
C ILE A 32 12.03 0.72 5.16
N LYS A 33 13.16 0.27 4.61
CA LYS A 33 13.98 -0.79 5.22
C LYS A 33 14.57 -0.38 6.58
N GLN A 34 14.84 0.89 6.79
CA GLN A 34 15.29 1.46 8.05
C GLN A 34 14.17 1.69 9.06
N GLY A 35 12.94 1.29 8.72
CA GLY A 35 11.80 1.37 9.61
C GLY A 35 11.05 2.71 9.57
N MET A 36 11.27 3.56 8.56
CA MET A 36 10.46 4.77 8.39
C MET A 36 8.99 4.38 8.18
N PRO A 37 8.06 4.91 9.01
CA PRO A 37 6.63 4.66 8.82
C PRO A 37 6.16 5.06 7.44
N CYS A 38 5.51 4.11 6.73
CA CYS A 38 5.06 4.33 5.37
C CYS A 38 3.65 3.76 5.15
N ILE A 39 2.77 4.60 4.61
CA ILE A 39 1.47 4.20 4.06
C ILE A 39 1.58 4.27 2.55
N ALA A 40 1.37 3.16 1.86
CA ALA A 40 1.38 3.06 0.40
C ALA A 40 0.05 2.49 -0.11
N GLU A 41 -0.76 3.33 -0.75
CA GLU A 41 -2.09 3.00 -1.24
C GLU A 41 -2.11 2.89 -2.76
N CYS A 42 -2.73 1.84 -3.30
CA CYS A 42 -3.02 1.66 -4.72
C CYS A 42 -1.80 1.94 -5.61
N GLY A 43 -1.71 3.08 -6.30
CA GLY A 43 -0.55 3.45 -7.11
C GLY A 43 0.75 3.53 -6.31
N GLY A 44 0.70 4.01 -5.07
CA GLY A 44 1.84 3.99 -4.15
C GLY A 44 2.27 2.57 -3.79
N PHE A 45 1.32 1.65 -3.61
CA PHE A 45 1.60 0.23 -3.42
C PHE A 45 2.25 -0.39 -4.67
N LEU A 46 1.74 -0.08 -5.87
CA LEU A 46 2.34 -0.53 -7.14
C LEU A 46 3.81 -0.06 -7.27
N TYR A 47 4.11 1.17 -6.86
CA TYR A 47 5.46 1.70 -6.88
C TYR A 47 6.44 0.97 -5.93
N LEU A 48 5.96 0.33 -4.88
CA LEU A 48 6.81 -0.44 -3.96
C LEU A 48 7.23 -1.82 -4.48
N HIS A 49 6.68 -2.28 -5.60
CA HIS A 49 7.02 -3.58 -6.19
C HIS A 49 8.45 -3.60 -6.77
N ARG A 50 8.95 -4.80 -7.05
CA ARG A 50 10.19 -4.99 -7.81
C ARG A 50 10.02 -4.48 -9.23
N GLU A 51 8.91 -4.82 -9.87
CA GLU A 51 8.57 -4.44 -11.24
C GLU A 51 7.09 -4.11 -11.37
N LEU A 52 6.78 -3.16 -12.22
CA LEU A 52 5.42 -2.77 -12.60
C LEU A 52 5.26 -2.87 -14.11
N GLU A 53 4.24 -3.60 -14.56
CA GLU A 53 3.82 -3.64 -15.95
C GLU A 53 3.08 -2.36 -16.33
N ASP A 54 3.45 -1.74 -17.45
CA ASP A 54 2.75 -0.60 -18.01
C ASP A 54 1.54 -1.00 -18.88
N GLN A 55 0.95 -0.03 -19.57
CA GLN A 55 -0.19 -0.26 -20.47
C GLN A 55 0.16 -1.06 -21.73
N ASP A 56 1.43 -1.03 -22.14
CA ASP A 56 1.96 -1.70 -23.33
C ASP A 56 2.54 -3.10 -23.02
N GLY A 57 2.44 -3.56 -21.78
CA GLY A 57 2.94 -4.86 -21.33
C GLY A 57 4.45 -4.86 -21.03
N ILE A 58 5.06 -3.69 -20.85
CA ILE A 58 6.47 -3.54 -20.55
C ILE A 58 6.67 -3.44 -19.04
N PHE A 59 7.55 -4.27 -18.47
CA PHE A 59 7.90 -4.23 -17.08
C PHE A 59 9.01 -3.22 -16.79
N TYR A 60 8.79 -2.35 -15.83
CA TYR A 60 9.74 -1.35 -15.35
C TYR A 60 10.11 -1.59 -13.90
N PRO A 61 11.41 -1.47 -13.52
CA PRO A 61 11.83 -1.60 -12.13
C PRO A 61 11.28 -0.43 -11.29
N MET A 62 10.72 -0.75 -10.13
CA MET A 62 10.18 0.20 -9.16
C MET A 62 11.04 0.25 -7.88
N ALA A 63 10.49 0.63 -6.74
CA ALA A 63 11.27 0.82 -5.51
C ALA A 63 11.79 -0.48 -4.87
N GLU A 64 11.33 -1.65 -5.28
CA GLU A 64 11.80 -2.98 -4.84
C GLU A 64 11.76 -3.17 -3.31
N VAL A 65 10.74 -2.64 -2.65
CA VAL A 65 10.45 -2.91 -1.23
C VAL A 65 9.81 -4.29 -1.11
N LEU A 66 8.92 -4.61 -2.04
CA LEU A 66 8.26 -5.91 -2.19
C LEU A 66 8.93 -6.69 -3.34
N ASP A 67 9.35 -7.92 -3.06
CA ASP A 67 9.93 -8.83 -4.07
C ASP A 67 8.82 -9.52 -4.89
N ALA A 68 8.00 -8.73 -5.55
CA ALA A 68 6.85 -9.13 -6.33
C ALA A 68 6.70 -8.26 -7.56
N LYS A 69 5.95 -8.74 -8.55
CA LYS A 69 5.54 -7.96 -9.72
C LYS A 69 4.12 -7.47 -9.55
N ALA A 70 3.86 -6.27 -10.05
CA ALA A 70 2.52 -5.77 -10.30
C ALA A 70 2.26 -5.83 -11.81
N TYR A 71 1.11 -6.36 -12.20
CA TYR A 71 0.78 -6.65 -13.59
C TYR A 71 -0.65 -6.23 -13.92
N ARG A 72 -0.87 -5.93 -15.21
CA ARG A 72 -2.17 -5.52 -15.72
C ARG A 72 -3.13 -6.71 -15.82
N THR A 73 -4.39 -6.47 -15.48
CA THR A 73 -5.47 -7.42 -15.72
C THR A 73 -6.47 -6.87 -16.74
N ASN A 74 -7.13 -7.77 -17.48
CA ASN A 74 -8.15 -7.39 -18.46
C ASN A 74 -9.51 -7.13 -17.80
N LYS A 75 -9.59 -7.18 -16.48
CA LYS A 75 -10.83 -7.01 -15.71
C LYS A 75 -10.59 -6.07 -14.54
N LEU A 76 -11.59 -5.27 -14.22
CA LEU A 76 -11.62 -4.57 -12.94
C LEU A 76 -11.59 -5.61 -11.80
N GLY A 77 -10.51 -5.64 -11.04
CA GLY A 77 -10.27 -6.66 -10.03
C GLY A 77 -11.24 -6.51 -8.86
N ARG A 78 -11.00 -5.50 -8.06
CA ARG A 78 -11.80 -5.17 -6.88
C ARG A 78 -12.28 -3.73 -7.02
N PHE A 79 -13.56 -3.52 -6.66
CA PHE A 79 -14.17 -2.20 -6.80
C PHE A 79 -15.14 -1.91 -5.66
N GLY A 80 -15.09 -0.66 -5.18
CA GLY A 80 -16.05 -0.07 -4.27
C GLY A 80 -15.66 -0.17 -2.79
N TYR A 81 -16.57 0.23 -1.93
CA TYR A 81 -16.33 0.32 -0.49
C TYR A 81 -16.10 -1.04 0.17
N ILE A 82 -15.26 -1.01 1.20
CA ILE A 82 -14.89 -2.16 2.02
C ILE A 82 -14.74 -1.74 3.49
N ASN A 83 -14.94 -2.71 4.38
CA ASN A 83 -14.50 -2.63 5.76
C ASN A 83 -13.24 -3.49 5.89
N LEU A 84 -12.19 -2.92 6.44
CA LEU A 84 -10.91 -3.55 6.71
C LEU A 84 -10.81 -3.85 8.20
N THR A 85 -10.37 -5.04 8.55
CA THR A 85 -10.08 -5.45 9.94
C THR A 85 -8.64 -5.94 10.00
N ALA A 86 -7.85 -5.40 10.91
CA ALA A 86 -6.47 -5.82 11.11
C ALA A 86 -6.41 -7.26 11.66
N ASN A 87 -5.68 -8.15 10.97
CA ASN A 87 -5.49 -9.54 11.38
C ASN A 87 -4.47 -9.67 12.52
N GLU A 88 -3.59 -8.68 12.65
CA GLU A 88 -2.54 -8.58 13.67
C GLU A 88 -2.26 -7.12 14.01
N ALA A 89 -1.47 -6.85 15.03
CA ALA A 89 -0.98 -5.50 15.34
C ALA A 89 -0.03 -5.03 14.23
N GLN A 90 -0.20 -3.79 13.79
CA GLN A 90 0.56 -3.22 12.68
C GLN A 90 0.55 -1.67 12.74
N LEU A 91 1.11 -1.00 11.72
CA LEU A 91 1.31 0.45 11.68
C LEU A 91 0.11 1.31 12.09
N LEU A 92 -1.11 0.90 11.76
CA LEU A 92 -2.32 1.71 11.99
C LEU A 92 -3.06 1.38 13.29
N GLY A 93 -2.65 0.32 14.00
CA GLY A 93 -3.26 -0.07 15.27
C GLY A 93 -3.13 -1.56 15.59
N ASP A 94 -3.81 -1.95 16.65
CA ASP A 94 -3.80 -3.31 17.18
C ASP A 94 -4.65 -4.29 16.35
N LYS A 95 -4.46 -5.58 16.61
CA LYS A 95 -5.30 -6.64 16.05
C LYS A 95 -6.78 -6.36 16.34
N GLY A 96 -7.60 -6.50 15.29
CA GLY A 96 -9.04 -6.26 15.35
C GLY A 96 -9.44 -4.79 15.13
N MET A 97 -8.49 -3.87 14.98
CA MET A 97 -8.78 -2.50 14.55
C MET A 97 -9.51 -2.52 13.21
N THR A 98 -10.51 -1.67 13.06
CA THR A 98 -11.32 -1.58 11.84
C THR A 98 -11.27 -0.20 11.23
N ILE A 99 -11.15 -0.13 9.91
CA ILE A 99 -11.19 1.10 9.13
C ILE A 99 -11.96 0.88 7.84
N ARG A 100 -12.67 1.88 7.36
CA ARG A 100 -13.31 1.83 6.04
C ARG A 100 -12.31 2.21 4.95
N GLY A 101 -12.50 1.62 3.78
CA GLY A 101 -11.70 1.94 2.61
C GLY A 101 -12.49 1.78 1.31
N HIS A 102 -11.79 2.04 0.23
CA HIS A 102 -12.30 1.89 -1.12
C HIS A 102 -11.21 1.29 -2.01
N GLU A 103 -11.56 0.38 -2.90
CA GLU A 103 -10.67 -0.16 -3.94
C GLU A 103 -11.19 0.18 -5.33
N PHE A 104 -10.26 0.48 -6.22
CA PHE A 104 -10.50 0.65 -7.65
C PHE A 104 -9.19 0.46 -8.41
N HIS A 105 -8.96 -0.71 -8.98
CA HIS A 105 -7.73 -1.00 -9.72
C HIS A 105 -7.92 -2.01 -10.83
N TYR A 106 -7.13 -1.86 -11.91
CA TYR A 106 -7.02 -2.77 -13.05
C TYR A 106 -5.70 -3.55 -13.03
N TRP A 107 -4.80 -3.23 -12.10
CA TRP A 107 -3.58 -3.97 -11.84
C TRP A 107 -3.76 -4.91 -10.66
N GLU A 108 -3.06 -6.02 -10.69
CA GLU A 108 -2.95 -6.97 -9.59
C GLU A 108 -1.50 -7.11 -9.15
N SER A 109 -1.30 -7.74 -8.02
CA SER A 109 0.01 -8.04 -7.45
C SER A 109 0.19 -9.53 -7.24
N GLU A 110 1.41 -10.04 -7.48
CA GLU A 110 1.79 -11.39 -7.05
C GLU A 110 1.75 -11.52 -5.52
N GLN A 111 1.79 -10.41 -4.78
CA GLN A 111 1.79 -10.37 -3.31
C GLN A 111 0.81 -9.30 -2.80
N CYS A 112 -0.45 -9.68 -2.62
CA CYS A 112 -1.47 -8.78 -2.09
C CYS A 112 -1.43 -8.63 -0.55
N GLY A 113 -0.69 -9.51 0.16
CA GLY A 113 -0.60 -9.51 1.62
C GLY A 113 -1.83 -10.09 2.32
N GLU A 114 -1.73 -10.18 3.66
CA GLU A 114 -2.76 -10.78 4.51
C GLU A 114 -2.93 -10.07 5.87
N SER A 115 -2.32 -8.88 6.02
CA SER A 115 -2.36 -8.15 7.30
C SER A 115 -3.73 -7.56 7.63
N PHE A 116 -4.62 -7.47 6.63
CA PHE A 116 -6.00 -7.05 6.81
C PHE A 116 -6.98 -8.01 6.14
N HIS A 117 -8.10 -8.21 6.81
CA HIS A 117 -9.28 -8.85 6.24
C HIS A 117 -10.25 -7.80 5.71
N ALA A 118 -10.47 -7.80 4.40
CA ALA A 118 -11.41 -6.93 3.72
C ALA A 118 -12.76 -7.61 3.54
N LYS A 119 -13.85 -6.90 3.84
CA LYS A 119 -15.23 -7.39 3.66
C LYS A 119 -16.08 -6.31 3.01
N LYS A 120 -16.88 -6.71 2.02
CA LYS A 120 -17.88 -5.81 1.42
C LYS A 120 -18.95 -5.43 2.46
N PRO A 121 -19.39 -4.15 2.51
CA PRO A 121 -20.48 -3.72 3.40
C PRO A 121 -21.80 -4.45 3.12
N VAL A 122 -22.01 -4.82 1.86
CA VAL A 122 -23.18 -5.57 1.39
C VAL A 122 -22.74 -6.82 0.65
N GLY A 123 -23.34 -7.97 0.96
CA GLY A 123 -23.01 -9.26 0.37
C GLY A 123 -22.03 -10.08 1.20
N LYS A 124 -21.48 -11.14 0.59
CA LYS A 124 -20.62 -12.13 1.29
C LYS A 124 -19.14 -12.08 0.84
N ARG A 125 -18.80 -11.18 -0.09
CA ARG A 125 -17.45 -11.13 -0.66
C ARG A 125 -16.47 -10.60 0.37
N GLN A 126 -15.41 -11.36 0.60
CA GLN A 126 -14.33 -11.03 1.53
C GLN A 126 -13.01 -11.63 1.04
N TRP A 127 -11.89 -11.06 1.46
CA TRP A 127 -10.53 -11.49 1.10
C TRP A 127 -9.52 -10.90 2.06
N ASP A 128 -8.34 -11.52 2.13
CA ASP A 128 -7.21 -10.92 2.82
C ASP A 128 -6.40 -10.03 1.87
N CYS A 129 -5.78 -9.00 2.41
CA CYS A 129 -5.04 -7.99 1.66
C CYS A 129 -4.07 -7.24 2.57
N VAL A 130 -3.27 -6.36 1.96
CA VAL A 130 -2.29 -5.48 2.60
C VAL A 130 -1.06 -6.22 3.12
N ASN A 131 0.10 -5.84 2.62
CA ASN A 131 1.40 -6.14 3.20
C ASN A 131 1.64 -5.12 4.32
N GLY A 132 1.49 -5.56 5.57
CA GLY A 132 1.58 -4.71 6.75
C GLY A 132 2.55 -5.25 7.78
N ASN A 133 3.17 -4.34 8.52
CA ASN A 133 3.93 -4.60 9.72
C ASN A 133 3.91 -3.35 10.62
N GLU A 134 4.75 -3.28 11.64
CA GLU A 134 4.78 -2.16 12.60
C GLU A 134 5.09 -0.79 11.95
N THR A 135 5.69 -0.76 10.76
CA THR A 135 6.12 0.47 10.07
C THR A 135 5.61 0.60 8.64
N LEU A 136 4.92 -0.40 8.09
CA LEU A 136 4.45 -0.41 6.72
C LEU A 136 2.96 -0.76 6.64
N TYR A 137 2.22 0.00 5.84
CA TYR A 137 0.94 -0.36 5.24
C TYR A 137 1.10 -0.26 3.73
N ALA A 138 0.97 -1.36 2.98
CA ALA A 138 1.09 -1.37 1.53
C ALA A 138 0.03 -2.28 0.88
N GLY A 139 -0.93 -1.68 0.20
CA GLY A 139 -2.05 -2.42 -0.40
C GLY A 139 -2.88 -1.59 -1.37
N PHE A 140 -3.84 -2.24 -2.05
CA PHE A 140 -4.76 -1.55 -2.94
C PHE A 140 -5.79 -0.66 -2.24
N PRO A 141 -6.27 -0.99 -1.01
CA PRO A 141 -7.28 -0.16 -0.37
C PRO A 141 -6.80 1.25 -0.09
N HIS A 142 -7.63 2.24 -0.48
CA HIS A 142 -7.55 3.62 -0.02
C HIS A 142 -8.27 3.75 1.31
N LEU A 143 -7.60 4.31 2.32
CA LEU A 143 -8.11 4.41 3.68
C LEU A 143 -8.98 5.64 3.88
N PHE A 144 -10.10 5.48 4.55
CA PHE A 144 -10.95 6.58 4.98
C PHE A 144 -10.74 6.85 6.48
N PHE A 145 -9.72 7.62 6.81
CA PHE A 145 -9.29 7.91 8.18
C PHE A 145 -10.38 8.51 9.08
N TRP A 146 -11.36 9.22 8.51
CA TRP A 146 -12.51 9.70 9.30
C TRP A 146 -13.37 8.59 9.89
N SER A 147 -13.25 7.38 9.39
CA SER A 147 -13.94 6.21 9.99
C SER A 147 -13.18 5.59 11.16
N ALA A 148 -11.90 5.94 11.33
CA ALA A 148 -11.00 5.47 12.38
C ALA A 148 -9.89 6.52 12.61
N PRO A 149 -10.21 7.69 13.22
CA PRO A 149 -9.21 8.75 13.43
C PRO A 149 -8.01 8.30 14.27
N GLU A 150 -8.20 7.31 15.14
CA GLU A 150 -7.14 6.68 15.94
C GLU A 150 -6.06 6.05 15.09
N ALA A 151 -6.37 5.53 13.89
CA ALA A 151 -5.39 4.98 12.97
C ALA A 151 -4.42 6.06 12.46
N ALA A 152 -4.92 7.26 12.16
CA ALA A 152 -4.08 8.40 11.80
C ALA A 152 -3.21 8.85 12.98
N CYS A 153 -3.76 8.89 14.19
CA CYS A 153 -3.00 9.23 15.40
C CYS A 153 -1.88 8.22 15.65
N THR A 154 -2.15 6.92 15.46
CA THR A 154 -1.15 5.85 15.62
C THR A 154 -0.01 6.01 14.60
N PHE A 155 -0.35 6.26 13.34
CA PHE A 155 0.65 6.55 12.30
C PHE A 155 1.53 7.76 12.64
N LEU A 156 0.92 8.88 13.05
CA LEU A 156 1.66 10.09 13.41
C LEU A 156 2.58 9.87 14.61
N LYS A 157 2.11 9.13 15.62
CA LYS A 157 2.94 8.76 16.77
C LYS A 157 4.17 7.94 16.36
N LYS A 158 4.00 6.96 15.46
CA LYS A 158 5.13 6.19 14.90
C LYS A 158 6.10 7.09 14.13
N CYS A 159 5.61 8.10 13.40
CA CYS A 159 6.45 9.07 12.72
C CYS A 159 7.26 9.92 13.72
N GLU A 160 6.66 10.35 14.83
CA GLU A 160 7.35 11.08 15.90
C GLU A 160 8.44 10.22 16.54
N GLU A 161 8.13 8.97 16.88
CA GLU A 161 9.07 8.00 17.44
C GLU A 161 10.30 7.80 16.53
N TYR A 162 10.07 7.62 15.22
CA TYR A 162 11.14 7.47 14.23
C TYR A 162 12.00 8.74 14.08
N GLY A 163 11.39 9.94 14.17
CA GLY A 163 12.11 11.20 14.02
C GLY A 163 12.96 11.60 15.23
N THR A 164 12.81 10.90 16.36
CA THR A 164 13.58 11.14 17.59
C THR A 164 14.75 10.16 17.80
N CYS A 165 14.92 9.19 16.91
CA CYS A 165 16.05 8.25 16.83
C CYS A 165 17.18 8.78 15.89
#